data_2ee6840a5155e66120ad9b202be51f99
#
_entry.id   2ee6840a5155e66120ad9b202be51f99
#
_cell.length_a   1.000
_cell.length_b   1.000
_cell.length_c   1.000
_cell.angle_alpha   90.00
_cell.angle_beta   90.00
_cell.angle_gamma   90.00
#
_symmetry.space_group_name_H-M   'P 1'
#
loop_
_entity.id
_entity.type
_entity.pdbx_description
1 polymer ?
#
loop_
_entity_poly.entity_id
_entity_poly.type
_entity_poly.pdbx_seq_one_letter_code
_entity_poly.pdbx_strand_id
1 'polypeptide(L)'
;MNHTPLALDAITTRLDVATLDAASQAAAAAFVAAGTATNTVRSYRSALAYWAAWLQGRYGIRLGDGPLPATVAVQFIVDHMARPTEAGTWEYALPLALDAALVAAGVKHRAGPLTLNTVSHRLAVLASWHRVRDWEAPTDAVAVRTLLRQARKAQVRQDVEVRRKTAMTVEPLQALLATCTDGLRGVRDRALLLLAWSSGGRRRSEVVGLQVTDVRLLDADTWLVALGATKTNTTGTRREKPLRGEAAQALAAWLAAAPVSTGPLFRRLHRGGRVGTTALTGDHIARMVQRRARLAGLAGDWAAHSLRSGFVTEAGRQGVPLGEVMAMTEHRGVGTVMGYFQTGSLLASRASTLLAAMPEPDGPSPT
;
A
#
# COMPACT_ATOMS: atom_id res chain seq x y z
N MET A 1 29.32 -28.94 44.18
CA MET A 1 29.53 -28.23 42.90
C MET A 1 29.91 -26.81 43.26
N ASN A 2 31.21 -26.46 43.12
CA ASN A 2 31.71 -25.13 43.42
C ASN A 2 31.33 -24.20 42.29
N HIS A 3 30.36 -23.31 42.53
CA HIS A 3 30.13 -22.19 41.65
C HIS A 3 31.25 -21.17 41.88
N THR A 4 32.19 -21.09 40.93
CA THR A 4 33.14 -19.97 40.88
C THR A 4 32.32 -18.71 40.65
N PRO A 5 32.33 -17.70 41.53
CA PRO A 5 31.64 -16.43 41.24
C PRO A 5 32.28 -15.83 40.02
N LEU A 6 31.46 -15.48 39.00
CA LEU A 6 31.87 -14.68 37.86
C LEU A 6 32.48 -13.40 38.40
N ALA A 7 33.74 -13.09 38.05
CA ALA A 7 34.44 -11.88 38.44
C ALA A 7 33.83 -10.66 37.70
N LEU A 8 32.58 -10.32 37.97
CA LEU A 8 31.86 -9.16 37.41
C LEU A 8 32.38 -7.82 37.93
N ASP A 9 33.16 -7.84 39.05
CA ASP A 9 33.73 -6.63 39.65
C ASP A 9 34.91 -6.06 38.85
N ALA A 10 35.48 -6.81 37.90
CA ALA A 10 36.56 -6.33 37.03
C ALA A 10 36.06 -5.55 35.80
N ILE A 11 34.74 -5.44 35.59
CA ILE A 11 34.20 -4.66 34.48
C ILE A 11 34.21 -3.20 34.83
N THR A 12 35.18 -2.48 34.28
CA THR A 12 35.43 -1.05 34.59
C THR A 12 34.48 -0.08 33.90
N THR A 13 33.65 -0.57 32.95
CA THR A 13 32.71 0.27 32.20
C THR A 13 31.28 -0.07 32.63
N ARG A 14 30.83 0.45 33.75
CA ARG A 14 29.41 0.35 34.14
C ARG A 14 28.65 1.50 33.47
N LEU A 15 27.51 1.14 32.84
CA LEU A 15 26.61 2.14 32.25
C LEU A 15 25.65 2.66 33.32
N ASP A 16 25.29 3.95 33.22
CA ASP A 16 24.21 4.52 34.01
C ASP A 16 22.87 3.97 33.47
N VAL A 17 22.04 3.45 34.37
CA VAL A 17 20.73 2.88 34.04
C VAL A 17 19.73 3.92 33.52
N ALA A 18 19.94 5.20 33.81
CA ALA A 18 19.05 6.29 33.42
C ALA A 18 19.42 6.90 32.07
N THR A 19 20.64 6.64 31.57
CA THR A 19 21.15 7.27 30.33
C THR A 19 21.77 6.27 29.40
N LEU A 20 21.63 6.53 28.09
CA LEU A 20 22.38 5.82 27.06
C LEU A 20 23.65 6.62 26.72
N ASP A 21 24.79 5.95 26.63
CA ASP A 21 25.98 6.58 26.08
C ASP A 21 25.82 6.92 24.58
N ALA A 22 26.70 7.77 24.05
CA ALA A 22 26.61 8.22 22.66
C ALA A 22 26.72 7.07 21.63
N ALA A 23 27.48 6.02 21.94
CA ALA A 23 27.61 4.86 21.06
C ALA A 23 26.31 4.02 21.02
N SER A 24 25.70 3.79 22.18
CA SER A 24 24.40 3.12 22.30
C SER A 24 23.29 3.92 21.65
N GLN A 25 23.25 5.25 21.79
CA GLN A 25 22.30 6.12 21.11
C GLN A 25 22.46 6.04 19.58
N ALA A 26 23.69 6.08 19.08
CA ALA A 26 23.98 5.95 17.65
C ALA A 26 23.58 4.56 17.11
N ALA A 27 23.86 3.51 17.86
CA ALA A 27 23.47 2.14 17.48
C ALA A 27 21.93 1.98 17.46
N ALA A 28 21.22 2.49 18.46
CA ALA A 28 19.75 2.49 18.48
C ALA A 28 19.16 3.25 17.27
N ALA A 29 19.69 4.42 16.96
CA ALA A 29 19.29 5.20 15.80
C ALA A 29 19.56 4.43 14.47
N ALA A 30 20.69 3.74 14.36
CA ALA A 30 21.03 2.91 13.20
C ALA A 30 20.06 1.73 13.03
N PHE A 31 19.67 1.05 14.12
CA PHE A 31 18.65 -0.03 14.08
C PHE A 31 17.29 0.50 13.60
N VAL A 32 16.84 1.65 14.12
CA VAL A 32 15.59 2.28 13.68
C VAL A 32 15.66 2.67 12.20
N ALA A 33 16.77 3.24 11.75
CA ALA A 33 16.97 3.63 10.36
C ALA A 33 16.97 2.41 9.43
N ALA A 34 17.69 1.34 9.79
CA ALA A 34 17.76 0.10 9.02
C ALA A 34 16.39 -0.62 8.94
N GLY A 35 15.60 -0.58 10.03
CA GLY A 35 14.26 -1.17 10.08
C GLY A 35 13.17 -0.35 9.40
N THR A 36 13.43 0.91 9.03
CA THR A 36 12.40 1.79 8.49
C THR A 36 12.39 1.78 6.96
N ALA A 37 11.27 1.37 6.36
CA ALA A 37 11.13 1.35 4.91
C ALA A 37 11.28 2.75 4.30
N THR A 38 12.03 2.88 3.20
CA THR A 38 12.33 4.13 2.48
C THR A 38 11.06 4.94 2.16
N ASN A 39 9.97 4.28 1.78
CA ASN A 39 8.69 4.94 1.51
C ASN A 39 8.04 5.52 2.77
N THR A 40 8.24 4.90 3.94
CA THR A 40 7.79 5.41 5.23
C THR A 40 8.55 6.69 5.57
N VAL A 41 9.88 6.68 5.43
CA VAL A 41 10.72 7.88 5.65
C VAL A 41 10.28 9.03 4.73
N ARG A 42 10.08 8.75 3.44
CA ARG A 42 9.61 9.75 2.46
C ARG A 42 8.25 10.33 2.84
N SER A 43 7.32 9.46 3.25
CA SER A 43 5.96 9.85 3.65
C SER A 43 5.98 10.70 4.92
N TYR A 44 6.78 10.32 5.91
CA TYR A 44 6.96 11.10 7.15
C TYR A 44 7.59 12.46 6.87
N ARG A 45 8.65 12.50 6.08
CA ARG A 45 9.29 13.77 5.68
C ARG A 45 8.30 14.71 5.00
N SER A 46 7.51 14.21 4.06
CA SER A 46 6.48 15.00 3.36
C SER A 46 5.40 15.52 4.33
N ALA A 47 4.95 14.68 5.27
CA ALA A 47 3.95 15.09 6.24
C ALA A 47 4.49 16.14 7.24
N LEU A 48 5.72 15.97 7.72
CA LEU A 48 6.37 16.95 8.63
C LEU A 48 6.69 18.26 7.92
N ALA A 49 7.13 18.23 6.66
CA ALA A 49 7.32 19.45 5.87
C ALA A 49 6.00 20.23 5.71
N TYR A 50 4.90 19.53 5.51
CA TYR A 50 3.59 20.17 5.50
C TYR A 50 3.20 20.79 6.83
N TRP A 51 3.40 20.06 7.95
CA TRP A 51 3.14 20.58 9.29
C TRP A 51 3.96 21.83 9.58
N ALA A 52 5.26 21.84 9.25
CA ALA A 52 6.12 22.98 9.44
C ALA A 52 5.63 24.21 8.66
N ALA A 53 5.28 24.05 7.38
CA ALA A 53 4.79 25.14 6.56
C ALA A 53 3.41 25.67 7.03
N TRP A 54 2.49 24.77 7.42
CA TRP A 54 1.18 25.17 7.92
C TRP A 54 1.27 25.89 9.28
N LEU A 55 2.07 25.37 10.22
CA LEU A 55 2.30 26.01 11.53
C LEU A 55 2.90 27.40 11.37
N GLN A 56 3.90 27.55 10.51
CA GLN A 56 4.50 28.83 10.24
C GLN A 56 3.49 29.82 9.64
N GLY A 57 2.68 29.38 8.67
CA GLY A 57 1.70 30.24 8.03
C GLY A 57 0.45 30.53 8.89
N ARG A 58 0.08 29.61 9.78
CA ARG A 58 -1.14 29.76 10.60
C ARG A 58 -0.90 30.41 11.95
N TYR A 59 0.26 30.17 12.57
CA TYR A 59 0.59 30.59 13.91
C TYR A 59 1.92 31.36 14.05
N GLY A 60 2.73 31.40 13.00
CA GLY A 60 4.08 32.01 13.07
C GLY A 60 5.09 31.21 13.89
N ILE A 61 4.81 29.96 14.24
CA ILE A 61 5.67 29.11 15.07
C ILE A 61 6.37 28.04 14.23
N ARG A 62 7.51 27.54 14.75
CA ARG A 62 8.27 26.46 14.10
C ARG A 62 7.87 25.10 14.66
N LEU A 63 7.83 24.12 13.79
CA LEU A 63 7.71 22.72 14.22
C LEU A 63 8.99 22.32 14.96
N GLY A 64 8.92 22.10 16.27
CA GLY A 64 10.07 21.75 17.10
C GLY A 64 10.35 22.70 18.26
N ASP A 65 9.71 23.86 18.30
CA ASP A 65 9.85 24.80 19.41
C ASP A 65 9.27 24.25 20.74
N GLY A 66 8.48 23.21 20.69
CA GLY A 66 7.87 22.53 21.84
C GLY A 66 6.76 21.58 21.42
N PRO A 67 6.12 20.89 22.40
CA PRO A 67 4.97 20.05 22.15
C PRO A 67 3.77 20.88 21.67
N LEU A 68 3.06 20.37 20.66
CA LEU A 68 1.87 21.03 20.17
C LEU A 68 0.64 20.60 20.98
N PRO A 69 -0.21 21.55 21.42
CA PRO A 69 -1.43 21.22 22.14
C PRO A 69 -2.50 20.61 21.25
N ALA A 70 -3.46 19.92 21.85
CA ALA A 70 -4.60 19.28 21.13
C ALA A 70 -5.41 20.28 20.30
N THR A 71 -5.50 21.56 20.73
CA THR A 71 -6.19 22.62 20.00
C THR A 71 -5.61 22.86 18.60
N VAL A 72 -4.29 22.73 18.46
CA VAL A 72 -3.62 22.82 17.14
C VAL A 72 -4.02 21.66 16.23
N ALA A 73 -4.13 20.45 16.77
CA ALA A 73 -4.59 19.28 16.01
C ALA A 73 -6.08 19.42 15.60
N VAL A 74 -6.94 19.95 16.48
CA VAL A 74 -8.34 20.26 16.14
C VAL A 74 -8.40 21.31 15.03
N GLN A 75 -7.65 22.41 15.15
CA GLN A 75 -7.60 23.46 14.12
C GLN A 75 -7.11 22.89 12.78
N PHE A 76 -6.10 22.01 12.81
CA PHE A 76 -5.62 21.35 11.60
C PHE A 76 -6.73 20.56 10.88
N ILE A 77 -7.55 19.83 11.64
CA ILE A 77 -8.69 19.08 11.07
C ILE A 77 -9.71 20.04 10.44
N VAL A 78 -10.08 21.10 11.18
CA VAL A 78 -11.06 22.09 10.73
C VAL A 78 -10.59 22.86 9.50
N ASP A 79 -9.33 23.26 9.46
CA ASP A 79 -8.73 23.96 8.30
C ASP A 79 -8.76 23.10 7.04
N HIS A 80 -8.56 21.79 7.16
CA HIS A 80 -8.28 20.94 6.00
C HIS A 80 -9.42 20.06 5.54
N MET A 81 -10.42 19.83 6.39
CA MET A 81 -11.55 18.97 6.02
C MET A 81 -12.72 19.80 5.52
N ALA A 82 -13.27 19.40 4.38
CA ALA A 82 -14.53 19.94 3.93
C ALA A 82 -15.66 19.49 4.86
N ARG A 83 -16.57 20.40 5.16
CA ARG A 83 -17.82 20.17 5.89
C ARG A 83 -19.01 20.76 5.14
N PRO A 84 -20.21 20.19 5.25
CA PRO A 84 -21.40 20.78 4.65
C PRO A 84 -21.78 22.05 5.42
N THR A 85 -22.25 23.05 4.69
CA THR A 85 -22.91 24.24 5.25
C THR A 85 -24.41 24.01 5.37
N GLU A 86 -25.11 24.91 6.07
CA GLU A 86 -26.57 24.91 6.14
C GLU A 86 -27.20 25.10 4.75
N ALA A 87 -26.52 25.78 3.84
CA ALA A 87 -26.94 25.98 2.46
C ALA A 87 -26.69 24.77 1.55
N GLY A 88 -26.20 23.63 2.08
CA GLY A 88 -25.90 22.43 1.29
C GLY A 88 -24.62 22.50 0.45
N THR A 89 -23.85 23.58 0.57
CA THR A 89 -22.54 23.70 -0.08
C THR A 89 -21.43 23.13 0.80
N TRP A 90 -20.24 22.96 0.23
CA TRP A 90 -19.07 22.45 0.96
C TRP A 90 -18.08 23.58 1.20
N GLU A 91 -17.64 23.72 2.44
CA GLU A 91 -16.60 24.67 2.82
C GLU A 91 -15.49 24.01 3.63
N TYR A 92 -14.33 24.65 3.67
CA TYR A 92 -13.22 24.32 4.56
C TYR A 92 -12.59 25.63 5.08
N ALA A 93 -11.98 25.57 6.27
CA ALA A 93 -11.61 26.78 6.99
C ALA A 93 -10.17 27.27 6.74
N LEU A 94 -9.38 26.57 5.91
CA LEU A 94 -8.03 27.01 5.58
C LEU A 94 -8.08 28.32 4.78
N PRO A 95 -7.44 29.40 5.23
CA PRO A 95 -7.42 30.67 4.48
C PRO A 95 -6.88 30.48 3.06
N LEU A 96 -7.55 31.03 2.06
CA LEU A 96 -7.19 30.87 0.65
C LEU A 96 -5.75 31.29 0.34
N ALA A 97 -5.29 32.39 0.95
CA ALA A 97 -3.91 32.85 0.78
C ALA A 97 -2.89 31.83 1.34
N LEU A 98 -3.19 31.22 2.49
CA LEU A 98 -2.33 30.18 3.07
C LEU A 98 -2.38 28.91 2.22
N ASP A 99 -3.56 28.52 1.71
CA ASP A 99 -3.68 27.38 0.82
C ASP A 99 -2.84 27.55 -0.45
N ALA A 100 -2.91 28.71 -1.08
CA ALA A 100 -2.10 29.05 -2.24
C ALA A 100 -0.58 29.02 -1.92
N ALA A 101 -0.18 29.56 -0.75
CA ALA A 101 1.21 29.55 -0.31
C ALA A 101 1.75 28.12 -0.08
N LEU A 102 0.94 27.22 0.50
CA LEU A 102 1.30 25.81 0.68
C LEU A 102 1.48 25.07 -0.65
N VAL A 103 0.68 25.42 -1.66
CA VAL A 103 0.83 24.87 -3.02
C VAL A 103 2.09 25.43 -3.68
N ALA A 104 2.32 26.74 -3.61
CA ALA A 104 3.51 27.38 -4.16
C ALA A 104 4.82 26.86 -3.53
N ALA A 105 4.81 26.57 -2.24
CA ALA A 105 5.92 25.93 -1.52
C ALA A 105 6.12 24.45 -1.86
N GLY A 106 5.28 23.86 -2.72
CA GLY A 106 5.37 22.46 -3.13
C GLY A 106 5.04 21.41 -2.04
N VAL A 107 4.55 21.84 -0.86
CA VAL A 107 4.16 20.95 0.24
C VAL A 107 2.72 20.46 0.10
N LYS A 108 1.91 21.14 -0.70
CA LYS A 108 0.55 20.75 -1.10
C LYS A 108 0.47 20.62 -2.61
N HIS A 109 -0.18 19.57 -3.10
CA HIS A 109 -0.21 19.28 -4.54
C HIS A 109 -1.21 20.19 -5.30
N ARG A 110 -2.33 20.53 -4.69
CA ARG A 110 -3.38 21.37 -5.27
C ARG A 110 -4.15 22.11 -4.17
N ALA A 111 -4.74 23.24 -4.50
CA ALA A 111 -5.64 23.95 -3.60
C ALA A 111 -6.90 23.14 -3.29
N GLY A 112 -7.55 23.47 -2.19
CA GLY A 112 -8.79 22.83 -1.72
C GLY A 112 -8.60 21.89 -0.52
N PRO A 113 -9.68 21.27 -0.04
CA PRO A 113 -9.67 20.43 1.15
C PRO A 113 -8.85 19.16 0.94
N LEU A 114 -8.34 18.61 2.03
CA LEU A 114 -7.67 17.31 2.05
C LEU A 114 -8.70 16.20 2.30
N THR A 115 -8.38 14.99 1.82
CA THR A 115 -9.17 13.82 2.17
C THR A 115 -8.97 13.44 3.64
N LEU A 116 -9.97 12.81 4.26
CA LEU A 116 -9.87 12.29 5.63
C LEU A 116 -8.65 11.37 5.83
N ASN A 117 -8.34 10.54 4.83
CA ASN A 117 -7.16 9.67 4.90
C ASN A 117 -5.86 10.47 4.95
N THR A 118 -5.75 11.57 4.20
CA THR A 118 -4.59 12.45 4.22
C THR A 118 -4.45 13.15 5.55
N VAL A 119 -5.55 13.68 6.09
CA VAL A 119 -5.59 14.33 7.42
C VAL A 119 -5.21 13.33 8.51
N SER A 120 -5.84 12.16 8.53
CA SER A 120 -5.54 11.09 9.50
C SER A 120 -4.08 10.64 9.43
N HIS A 121 -3.52 10.50 8.23
CA HIS A 121 -2.11 10.15 8.06
C HIS A 121 -1.18 11.23 8.61
N ARG A 122 -1.42 12.50 8.32
CA ARG A 122 -0.61 13.61 8.82
C ARG A 122 -0.66 13.73 10.36
N LEU A 123 -1.84 13.51 10.94
CA LEU A 123 -2.01 13.45 12.40
C LEU A 123 -1.26 12.27 13.02
N ALA A 124 -1.31 11.10 12.39
CA ALA A 124 -0.56 9.93 12.87
C ALA A 124 0.96 10.15 12.81
N VAL A 125 1.45 10.83 11.77
CA VAL A 125 2.86 11.22 11.68
C VAL A 125 3.24 12.23 12.78
N LEU A 126 2.38 13.23 13.04
CA LEU A 126 2.59 14.17 14.13
C LEU A 126 2.65 13.47 15.50
N ALA A 127 1.72 12.54 15.75
CA ALA A 127 1.72 11.74 16.96
C ALA A 127 3.02 10.94 17.15
N SER A 128 3.47 10.27 16.09
CA SER A 128 4.74 9.55 16.10
C SER A 128 5.92 10.49 16.35
N TRP A 129 5.90 11.67 15.75
CA TRP A 129 6.94 12.68 15.91
C TRP A 129 7.01 13.23 17.35
N HIS A 130 5.88 13.38 18.06
CA HIS A 130 5.83 13.75 19.48
C HIS A 130 6.37 12.62 20.34
N ARG A 131 5.90 11.37 20.15
CA ARG A 131 6.32 10.22 20.97
C ARG A 131 7.81 9.95 20.92
N VAL A 132 8.45 10.16 19.77
CA VAL A 132 9.93 10.03 19.65
C VAL A 132 10.68 11.08 20.49
N ARG A 133 10.00 12.15 20.93
CA ARG A 133 10.53 13.22 21.76
C ARG A 133 10.06 13.16 23.20
N ASP A 134 9.41 12.06 23.57
CA ASP A 134 8.76 11.87 24.87
C ASP A 134 7.73 12.97 25.20
N TRP A 135 7.10 13.53 24.16
CA TRP A 135 6.03 14.49 24.29
C TRP A 135 4.67 13.82 24.17
N GLU A 136 3.70 14.32 24.95
CA GLU A 136 2.31 13.87 24.79
C GLU A 136 1.81 14.15 23.36
N ALA A 137 1.20 13.14 22.74
CA ALA A 137 0.71 13.29 21.38
C ALA A 137 -0.64 14.03 21.39
N PRO A 138 -0.79 15.14 20.65
CA PRO A 138 -2.03 15.93 20.62
C PRO A 138 -3.23 15.14 20.09
N THR A 139 -2.97 14.06 19.37
CA THR A 139 -4.00 13.14 18.84
C THR A 139 -4.61 12.23 19.89
N ASP A 140 -3.99 12.10 21.06
CA ASP A 140 -4.48 11.26 22.16
C ASP A 140 -5.61 11.96 22.95
N ALA A 141 -5.82 13.26 22.72
CA ALA A 141 -6.94 14.01 23.26
C ALA A 141 -8.30 13.50 22.75
N VAL A 142 -9.26 13.43 23.67
CA VAL A 142 -10.64 12.96 23.38
C VAL A 142 -11.29 13.79 22.26
N ALA A 143 -11.08 15.11 22.27
CA ALA A 143 -11.63 16.03 21.27
C ALA A 143 -11.18 15.66 19.84
N VAL A 144 -9.86 15.40 19.63
CA VAL A 144 -9.30 15.03 18.32
C VAL A 144 -9.84 13.68 17.84
N ARG A 145 -9.85 12.67 18.71
CA ARG A 145 -10.39 11.34 18.39
C ARG A 145 -11.86 11.38 18.06
N THR A 146 -12.65 12.17 18.82
CA THR A 146 -14.07 12.33 18.59
C THR A 146 -14.34 13.03 17.26
N LEU A 147 -13.64 14.12 16.97
CA LEU A 147 -13.80 14.87 15.72
C LEU A 147 -13.49 13.99 14.50
N LEU A 148 -12.37 13.24 14.50
CA LEU A 148 -12.04 12.31 13.41
C LEU A 148 -13.08 11.20 13.24
N ARG A 149 -13.61 10.66 14.33
CA ARG A 149 -14.65 9.64 14.30
C ARG A 149 -15.94 10.18 13.69
N GLN A 150 -16.37 11.38 14.08
CA GLN A 150 -17.59 12.01 13.55
C GLN A 150 -17.39 12.43 12.08
N ALA A 151 -16.24 12.96 11.71
CA ALA A 151 -15.91 13.26 10.33
C ALA A 151 -15.99 12.03 9.42
N ARG A 152 -15.52 10.86 9.91
CA ARG A 152 -15.63 9.59 9.18
C ARG A 152 -17.10 9.17 9.01
N LYS A 153 -17.92 9.29 10.06
CA LYS A 153 -19.35 9.00 9.99
C LYS A 153 -20.08 9.93 9.01
N ALA A 154 -19.73 11.22 9.02
CA ALA A 154 -20.30 12.21 8.12
C ALA A 154 -20.02 11.86 6.65
N GLN A 155 -18.79 11.48 6.31
CA GLN A 155 -18.43 11.05 4.94
C GLN A 155 -19.23 9.82 4.48
N VAL A 156 -19.42 8.84 5.37
CA VAL A 156 -20.22 7.64 5.04
C VAL A 156 -21.69 8.00 4.79
N ARG A 157 -22.27 8.90 5.60
CA ARG A 157 -23.68 9.33 5.44
C ARG A 157 -23.94 10.14 4.17
N GLN A 158 -22.90 10.78 3.63
CA GLN A 158 -23.00 11.65 2.47
C GLN A 158 -22.66 10.95 1.16
N ASP A 159 -22.54 9.62 1.21
CA ASP A 159 -22.22 8.78 0.06
C ASP A 159 -21.01 9.30 -0.76
N VAL A 160 -20.04 9.91 -0.03
CA VAL A 160 -18.81 10.35 -0.65
C VAL A 160 -18.08 9.10 -1.13
N GLU A 161 -18.24 8.80 -2.39
CA GLU A 161 -17.65 7.63 -3.03
C GLU A 161 -16.12 7.65 -2.81
N VAL A 162 -15.65 6.69 -2.05
CA VAL A 162 -14.21 6.49 -1.90
C VAL A 162 -13.69 6.03 -3.26
N ARG A 163 -13.01 6.90 -3.98
CA ARG A 163 -12.38 6.58 -5.26
C ARG A 163 -11.50 5.34 -5.10
N ARG A 164 -12.02 4.21 -5.49
CA ARG A 164 -11.28 2.95 -5.56
C ARG A 164 -10.68 2.81 -6.95
N LYS A 165 -9.49 2.22 -7.03
CA LYS A 165 -8.94 1.83 -8.32
C LYS A 165 -9.77 0.72 -8.92
N THR A 166 -10.01 0.79 -10.22
CA THR A 166 -10.73 -0.25 -10.97
C THR A 166 -10.02 -1.59 -10.80
N ALA A 167 -10.76 -2.64 -10.48
CA ALA A 167 -10.20 -3.98 -10.30
C ALA A 167 -9.79 -4.59 -11.66
N MET A 168 -8.56 -5.08 -11.76
CA MET A 168 -8.02 -5.75 -12.95
C MET A 168 -8.39 -7.23 -12.91
N THR A 169 -9.67 -7.56 -13.17
CA THR A 169 -10.15 -8.93 -13.33
C THR A 169 -9.57 -9.57 -14.59
N VAL A 170 -9.95 -10.81 -14.92
CA VAL A 170 -9.38 -11.54 -16.05
C VAL A 170 -9.60 -10.81 -17.37
N GLU A 171 -10.81 -10.30 -17.64
CA GLU A 171 -11.15 -9.66 -18.92
C GLU A 171 -10.32 -8.38 -19.17
N PRO A 172 -10.24 -7.40 -18.25
CA PRO A 172 -9.34 -6.25 -18.41
C PRO A 172 -7.86 -6.65 -18.49
N LEU A 173 -7.43 -7.68 -17.74
CA LEU A 173 -6.06 -8.17 -17.81
C LEU A 173 -5.75 -8.70 -19.21
N GLN A 174 -6.60 -9.54 -19.78
CA GLN A 174 -6.43 -10.06 -21.13
C GLN A 174 -6.39 -8.94 -22.18
N ALA A 175 -7.25 -7.94 -22.05
CA ALA A 175 -7.22 -6.76 -22.92
C ALA A 175 -5.87 -6.00 -22.82
N LEU A 176 -5.29 -5.86 -21.62
CA LEU A 176 -3.95 -5.29 -21.47
C LEU A 176 -2.89 -6.16 -22.14
N LEU A 177 -2.96 -7.49 -21.94
CA LEU A 177 -2.00 -8.43 -22.48
C LEU A 177 -2.04 -8.45 -24.01
N ALA A 178 -3.20 -8.29 -24.62
CA ALA A 178 -3.35 -8.16 -26.06
C ALA A 178 -2.61 -6.95 -26.66
N THR A 179 -2.39 -5.89 -25.85
CA THR A 179 -1.57 -4.74 -26.28
C THR A 179 -0.06 -5.01 -26.20
N CYS A 180 0.38 -6.11 -25.62
CA CYS A 180 1.79 -6.47 -25.48
C CYS A 180 2.26 -7.13 -26.78
N THR A 181 2.97 -6.36 -27.60
CA THR A 181 3.55 -6.82 -28.87
C THR A 181 4.79 -7.68 -28.63
N ASP A 182 5.30 -8.36 -29.67
CA ASP A 182 6.46 -9.25 -29.62
C ASP A 182 7.81 -8.56 -29.38
N GLY A 183 7.85 -7.22 -29.45
CA GLY A 183 9.06 -6.46 -29.11
C GLY A 183 9.43 -6.60 -27.63
N LEU A 184 10.71 -6.50 -27.32
CA LEU A 184 11.28 -6.70 -25.97
C LEU A 184 10.51 -5.96 -24.83
N ARG A 185 9.94 -4.77 -25.13
CA ARG A 185 9.08 -4.05 -24.18
C ARG A 185 7.76 -4.76 -23.94
N GLY A 186 7.14 -5.31 -24.96
CA GLY A 186 5.88 -6.06 -24.85
C GLY A 186 6.11 -7.35 -24.08
N VAL A 187 7.16 -8.11 -24.40
CA VAL A 187 7.54 -9.34 -23.70
C VAL A 187 7.77 -9.07 -22.22
N ARG A 188 8.54 -8.00 -21.87
CA ARG A 188 8.74 -7.59 -20.47
C ARG A 188 7.43 -7.21 -19.78
N ASP A 189 6.64 -6.36 -20.40
CA ASP A 189 5.40 -5.84 -19.80
C ASP A 189 4.39 -6.99 -19.58
N ARG A 190 4.29 -7.95 -20.53
CA ARG A 190 3.48 -9.16 -20.40
C ARG A 190 3.93 -10.03 -19.23
N ALA A 191 5.21 -10.34 -19.13
CA ALA A 191 5.76 -11.13 -18.04
C ALA A 191 5.54 -10.45 -16.69
N LEU A 192 5.72 -9.13 -16.60
CA LEU A 192 5.52 -8.36 -15.37
C LEU A 192 4.04 -8.35 -14.95
N LEU A 193 3.10 -8.12 -15.87
CA LEU A 193 1.66 -8.12 -15.59
C LEU A 193 1.19 -9.47 -15.08
N LEU A 194 1.56 -10.55 -15.77
CA LEU A 194 1.18 -11.91 -15.41
C LEU A 194 1.82 -12.35 -14.09
N LEU A 195 3.11 -12.12 -13.91
CA LEU A 195 3.78 -12.42 -12.63
C LEU A 195 3.11 -11.66 -11.49
N ALA A 196 2.91 -10.34 -11.64
CA ALA A 196 2.32 -9.52 -10.58
C ALA A 196 0.89 -9.95 -10.23
N TRP A 197 0.09 -10.33 -11.22
CA TRP A 197 -1.30 -10.75 -11.03
C TRP A 197 -1.37 -12.17 -10.47
N SER A 198 -0.77 -13.15 -11.14
CA SER A 198 -0.91 -14.59 -10.84
C SER A 198 -0.22 -14.99 -9.52
N SER A 199 0.78 -14.26 -9.04
CA SER A 199 1.37 -14.51 -7.72
C SER A 199 0.58 -13.93 -6.54
N GLY A 200 -0.69 -13.52 -6.76
CA GLY A 200 -1.57 -12.98 -5.73
C GLY A 200 -1.69 -11.45 -5.73
N GLY A 201 -1.52 -10.80 -6.88
CA GLY A 201 -1.64 -9.35 -7.00
C GLY A 201 -0.55 -8.61 -6.23
N ARG A 202 0.70 -8.76 -6.66
CA ARG A 202 1.88 -8.18 -5.96
C ARG A 202 1.85 -6.66 -5.90
N ARG A 203 2.35 -6.13 -4.77
CA ARG A 203 2.58 -4.69 -4.66
C ARG A 203 3.68 -4.27 -5.62
N ARG A 204 3.59 -3.07 -6.21
CA ARG A 204 4.60 -2.55 -7.13
C ARG A 204 6.03 -2.56 -6.54
N SER A 205 6.17 -2.35 -5.23
CA SER A 205 7.47 -2.42 -4.55
C SER A 205 8.03 -3.83 -4.46
N GLU A 206 7.17 -4.83 -4.33
CA GLU A 206 7.56 -6.25 -4.32
C GLU A 206 8.06 -6.65 -5.71
N VAL A 207 7.32 -6.29 -6.76
CA VAL A 207 7.70 -6.60 -8.16
C VAL A 207 9.02 -5.96 -8.57
N VAL A 208 9.25 -4.68 -8.22
CA VAL A 208 10.52 -4.00 -8.57
C VAL A 208 11.71 -4.50 -7.76
N GLY A 209 11.45 -5.07 -6.58
CA GLY A 209 12.49 -5.65 -5.71
C GLY A 209 12.95 -7.03 -6.14
N LEU A 210 12.20 -7.74 -7.00
CA LEU A 210 12.58 -9.09 -7.44
C LEU A 210 13.92 -9.10 -8.16
N GLN A 211 14.74 -10.06 -7.75
CA GLN A 211 16.01 -10.39 -8.39
C GLN A 211 15.85 -11.65 -9.25
N VAL A 212 16.75 -11.89 -10.17
CA VAL A 212 16.78 -13.13 -10.95
C VAL A 212 16.89 -14.36 -10.06
N THR A 213 17.61 -14.26 -8.96
CA THR A 213 17.76 -15.32 -7.95
C THR A 213 16.48 -15.61 -7.16
N ASP A 214 15.46 -14.76 -7.26
CA ASP A 214 14.18 -14.96 -6.58
C ASP A 214 13.19 -15.78 -7.43
N VAL A 215 13.56 -16.13 -8.66
CA VAL A 215 12.75 -16.99 -9.53
C VAL A 215 13.52 -18.25 -9.87
N ARG A 216 12.87 -19.39 -9.78
CA ARG A 216 13.44 -20.68 -10.18
C ARG A 216 12.41 -21.56 -10.86
N LEU A 217 12.85 -22.32 -11.84
CA LEU A 217 12.05 -23.34 -12.49
C LEU A 217 11.91 -24.53 -11.52
N LEU A 218 10.68 -24.95 -11.26
CA LEU A 218 10.39 -26.13 -10.45
C LEU A 218 10.24 -27.37 -11.35
N ASP A 219 9.46 -27.23 -12.42
CA ASP A 219 9.21 -28.25 -13.43
C ASP A 219 8.95 -27.56 -14.78
N ALA A 220 8.62 -28.33 -15.84
CA ALA A 220 8.47 -27.82 -17.20
C ALA A 220 7.47 -26.65 -17.32
N ASP A 221 6.44 -26.62 -16.46
CA ASP A 221 5.31 -25.67 -16.55
C ASP A 221 5.17 -24.76 -15.33
N THR A 222 6.03 -24.89 -14.31
CA THR A 222 5.90 -24.19 -13.04
C THR A 222 7.18 -23.45 -12.67
N TRP A 223 7.08 -22.15 -12.47
CA TRP A 223 8.09 -21.35 -11.82
C TRP A 223 7.70 -21.03 -10.39
N LEU A 224 8.67 -20.94 -9.50
CA LEU A 224 8.49 -20.43 -8.14
C LEU A 224 9.09 -19.03 -8.03
N VAL A 225 8.32 -18.12 -7.43
CA VAL A 225 8.76 -16.75 -7.10
C VAL A 225 8.93 -16.65 -5.59
N ALA A 226 10.16 -16.51 -5.12
CA ALA A 226 10.48 -16.32 -3.73
C ALA A 226 10.30 -14.85 -3.35
N LEU A 227 9.37 -14.58 -2.44
CA LEU A 227 9.15 -13.24 -1.90
C LEU A 227 10.01 -13.07 -0.64
N GLY A 228 10.91 -12.10 -0.68
CA GLY A 228 11.73 -11.70 0.47
C GLY A 228 10.94 -10.97 1.55
N ALA A 229 11.59 -10.14 2.36
CA ALA A 229 10.93 -9.29 3.33
C ALA A 229 9.95 -8.35 2.64
N THR A 230 8.66 -8.50 2.95
CA THR A 230 7.57 -7.65 2.44
C THR A 230 7.04 -6.76 3.58
N LYS A 231 6.20 -5.79 3.28
CA LYS A 231 5.53 -4.96 4.30
C LYS A 231 4.79 -5.81 5.37
N THR A 232 4.39 -7.02 5.01
CA THR A 232 3.66 -7.95 5.89
C THR A 232 4.50 -9.13 6.38
N ASN A 233 5.64 -9.40 5.74
CA ASN A 233 6.59 -10.43 6.15
C ASN A 233 7.83 -9.77 6.78
N THR A 234 7.82 -9.64 8.10
CA THR A 234 8.92 -9.06 8.89
C THR A 234 9.81 -10.13 9.52
N THR A 235 9.46 -11.42 9.37
CA THR A 235 10.21 -12.55 9.96
C THR A 235 11.34 -13.06 9.08
N GLY A 236 11.51 -12.49 7.87
CA GLY A 236 12.57 -12.88 6.93
C GLY A 236 12.35 -14.24 6.24
N THR A 237 11.28 -14.97 6.55
CA THR A 237 10.99 -16.24 5.89
C THR A 237 10.62 -15.98 4.44
N ARG A 238 11.40 -16.53 3.50
CA ARG A 238 11.06 -16.48 2.07
C ARG A 238 9.81 -17.32 1.82
N ARG A 239 8.80 -16.72 1.23
CA ARG A 239 7.55 -17.39 0.83
C ARG A 239 7.52 -17.53 -0.67
N GLU A 240 7.50 -18.75 -1.14
CA GLU A 240 7.42 -19.06 -2.55
C GLU A 240 5.97 -19.02 -3.05
N LYS A 241 5.77 -18.49 -4.25
CA LYS A 241 4.48 -18.47 -4.96
C LYS A 241 4.64 -19.15 -6.30
N PRO A 242 3.80 -20.13 -6.62
CA PRO A 242 3.85 -20.78 -7.91
C PRO A 242 3.31 -19.86 -9.01
N LEU A 243 3.98 -19.85 -10.16
CA LEU A 243 3.49 -19.33 -11.42
C LEU A 243 3.33 -20.51 -12.37
N ARG A 244 2.15 -20.63 -12.99
CA ARG A 244 1.80 -21.71 -13.91
C ARG A 244 1.19 -21.15 -15.20
N GLY A 245 1.12 -22.01 -16.22
CA GLY A 245 0.48 -21.69 -17.48
C GLY A 245 1.06 -20.42 -18.14
N GLU A 246 0.21 -19.52 -18.59
CA GLU A 246 0.61 -18.31 -19.32
C GLU A 246 1.60 -17.44 -18.55
N ALA A 247 1.49 -17.38 -17.20
CA ALA A 247 2.41 -16.61 -16.38
C ALA A 247 3.83 -17.21 -16.35
N ALA A 248 3.93 -18.54 -16.32
CA ALA A 248 5.19 -19.26 -16.40
C ALA A 248 5.85 -19.07 -17.78
N GLN A 249 5.08 -19.23 -18.85
CA GLN A 249 5.53 -19.04 -20.22
C GLN A 249 6.02 -17.60 -20.47
N ALA A 250 5.29 -16.61 -20.01
CA ALA A 250 5.67 -15.21 -20.16
C ALA A 250 6.96 -14.86 -19.39
N LEU A 251 7.16 -15.43 -18.20
CA LEU A 251 8.40 -15.26 -17.46
C LEU A 251 9.57 -15.90 -18.19
N ALA A 252 9.41 -17.13 -18.68
CA ALA A 252 10.42 -17.83 -19.47
C ALA A 252 10.76 -17.04 -20.75
N ALA A 253 9.77 -16.54 -21.47
CA ALA A 253 9.97 -15.71 -22.67
C ALA A 253 10.76 -14.42 -22.35
N TRP A 254 10.48 -13.77 -21.22
CA TRP A 254 11.25 -12.60 -20.79
C TRP A 254 12.70 -12.95 -20.50
N LEU A 255 12.96 -14.01 -19.75
CA LEU A 255 14.30 -14.45 -19.39
C LEU A 255 15.12 -14.87 -20.64
N ALA A 256 14.46 -15.47 -21.62
CA ALA A 256 15.07 -15.84 -22.90
C ALA A 256 15.39 -14.62 -23.79
N ALA A 257 14.46 -13.64 -23.84
CA ALA A 257 14.59 -12.45 -24.68
C ALA A 257 15.57 -11.40 -24.11
N ALA A 258 15.78 -11.39 -22.81
CA ALA A 258 16.63 -10.44 -22.11
C ALA A 258 17.83 -11.17 -21.52
N PRO A 259 19.09 -10.75 -21.77
CA PRO A 259 20.28 -11.36 -21.20
C PRO A 259 20.42 -10.97 -19.72
N VAL A 260 19.48 -11.43 -18.87
CA VAL A 260 19.40 -11.10 -17.45
C VAL A 260 19.74 -12.35 -16.63
N SER A 261 21.01 -12.53 -16.29
CA SER A 261 21.48 -13.67 -15.49
C SER A 261 21.60 -13.34 -13.98
N THR A 262 21.74 -12.06 -13.63
CA THR A 262 21.95 -11.61 -12.24
C THR A 262 21.29 -10.25 -12.01
N GLY A 263 21.06 -9.88 -10.75
CA GLY A 263 20.51 -8.58 -10.38
C GLY A 263 18.99 -8.48 -10.62
N PRO A 264 18.44 -7.26 -10.83
CA PRO A 264 17.00 -7.05 -10.92
C PRO A 264 16.33 -7.85 -12.04
N LEU A 265 15.21 -8.52 -11.73
CA LEU A 265 14.47 -9.32 -12.69
C LEU A 265 13.85 -8.46 -13.81
N PHE A 266 13.21 -7.34 -13.44
CA PHE A 266 12.61 -6.41 -14.40
C PHE A 266 13.40 -5.12 -14.48
N ARG A 267 13.99 -4.86 -15.65
CA ARG A 267 14.92 -3.75 -15.88
C ARG A 267 14.36 -2.68 -16.81
N ARG A 268 14.97 -1.50 -16.74
CA ARG A 268 14.72 -0.44 -17.71
C ARG A 268 15.20 -0.88 -19.10
N LEU A 269 14.43 -0.45 -20.12
CA LEU A 269 14.84 -0.57 -21.52
C LEU A 269 15.20 0.83 -22.02
N HIS A 270 16.36 0.94 -22.62
CA HIS A 270 16.84 2.15 -23.29
C HIS A 270 16.20 2.29 -24.69
N ARG A 271 16.35 3.47 -25.31
CA ARG A 271 16.02 3.64 -26.72
C ARG A 271 16.84 2.66 -27.55
N GLY A 272 16.23 2.04 -28.57
CA GLY A 272 16.88 0.97 -29.36
C GLY A 272 16.74 -0.44 -28.74
N GLY A 273 15.96 -0.63 -27.67
CA GLY A 273 15.64 -1.98 -27.15
C GLY A 273 16.72 -2.60 -26.25
N ARG A 274 17.80 -1.90 -25.92
CA ARG A 274 18.85 -2.44 -25.03
C ARG A 274 18.34 -2.54 -23.59
N VAL A 275 18.57 -3.69 -22.95
CA VAL A 275 18.28 -3.93 -21.53
C VAL A 275 19.29 -3.18 -20.66
N GLY A 276 18.81 -2.35 -19.74
CA GLY A 276 19.65 -1.67 -18.76
C GLY A 276 20.03 -2.57 -17.59
N THR A 277 20.81 -2.04 -16.68
CA THR A 277 21.26 -2.75 -15.45
C THR A 277 20.40 -2.41 -14.24
N THR A 278 19.64 -1.30 -14.29
CA THR A 278 18.85 -0.81 -13.16
C THR A 278 17.42 -1.35 -13.16
N ALA A 279 16.89 -1.62 -11.97
CA ALA A 279 15.50 -2.02 -11.78
C ALA A 279 14.51 -0.96 -12.31
N LEU A 280 13.32 -1.40 -12.65
CA LEU A 280 12.18 -0.52 -12.81
C LEU A 280 11.85 0.17 -11.48
N THR A 281 11.18 1.32 -11.55
CA THR A 281 10.60 1.97 -10.35
C THR A 281 9.13 1.60 -10.21
N GLY A 282 8.59 1.68 -9.00
CA GLY A 282 7.15 1.46 -8.77
C GLY A 282 6.25 2.41 -9.59
N ASP A 283 6.74 3.64 -9.86
CA ASP A 283 6.02 4.59 -10.71
C ASP A 283 6.06 4.21 -12.19
N HIS A 284 7.12 3.53 -12.62
CA HIS A 284 7.18 2.98 -13.98
C HIS A 284 6.12 1.88 -14.17
N ILE A 285 5.94 0.99 -13.19
CA ILE A 285 4.87 -0.03 -13.23
C ILE A 285 3.50 0.63 -13.30
N ALA A 286 3.23 1.64 -12.46
CA ALA A 286 1.95 2.34 -12.48
C ALA A 286 1.66 2.98 -13.85
N ARG A 287 2.64 3.69 -14.41
CA ARG A 287 2.52 4.29 -15.76
C ARG A 287 2.38 3.25 -16.86
N MET A 288 3.04 2.10 -16.72
CA MET A 288 2.91 0.99 -17.68
C MET A 288 1.48 0.43 -17.68
N VAL A 289 0.89 0.15 -16.52
CA VAL A 289 -0.51 -0.29 -16.40
C VAL A 289 -1.45 0.73 -17.04
N GLN A 290 -1.32 2.01 -16.70
CA GLN A 290 -2.14 3.08 -17.26
C GLN A 290 -2.01 3.21 -18.78
N ARG A 291 -0.79 3.10 -19.30
CA ARG A 291 -0.54 3.13 -20.75
C ARG A 291 -1.19 1.95 -21.45
N ARG A 292 -1.05 0.73 -20.91
CA ARG A 292 -1.63 -0.48 -21.49
C ARG A 292 -3.17 -0.43 -21.45
N ALA A 293 -3.76 0.07 -20.36
CA ALA A 293 -5.20 0.28 -20.25
C ALA A 293 -5.72 1.25 -21.32
N ARG A 294 -5.00 2.37 -21.56
CA ARG A 294 -5.36 3.30 -22.63
C ARG A 294 -5.23 2.68 -24.01
N LEU A 295 -4.19 1.88 -24.29
CA LEU A 295 -4.02 1.19 -25.55
C LEU A 295 -5.11 0.14 -25.78
N ALA A 296 -5.60 -0.48 -24.72
CA ALA A 296 -6.70 -1.42 -24.75
C ALA A 296 -8.10 -0.75 -24.82
N GLY A 297 -8.17 0.59 -24.83
CA GLY A 297 -9.45 1.32 -24.85
C GLY A 297 -10.26 1.19 -23.54
N LEU A 298 -9.63 0.77 -22.43
CA LEU A 298 -10.35 0.54 -21.18
C LEU A 298 -10.63 1.85 -20.43
N ALA A 299 -11.90 2.13 -20.18
CA ALA A 299 -12.34 3.17 -19.27
C ALA A 299 -12.08 2.74 -17.81
N GLY A 300 -11.76 3.70 -16.93
CA GLY A 300 -11.57 3.45 -15.50
C GLY A 300 -10.29 4.07 -14.92
N ASP A 301 -10.17 3.99 -13.58
CA ASP A 301 -9.00 4.50 -12.84
C ASP A 301 -8.00 3.36 -12.57
N TRP A 302 -7.12 3.11 -13.54
CA TRP A 302 -6.16 2.01 -13.52
C TRP A 302 -4.84 2.40 -12.86
N ALA A 303 -4.30 1.49 -12.04
CA ALA A 303 -3.00 1.63 -11.41
C ALA A 303 -2.39 0.25 -11.09
N ALA A 304 -1.16 0.23 -10.57
CA ALA A 304 -0.54 -1.03 -10.13
C ALA A 304 -1.36 -1.74 -9.03
N HIS A 305 -2.11 -1.00 -8.20
CA HIS A 305 -3.00 -1.60 -7.20
C HIS A 305 -4.20 -2.33 -7.82
N SER A 306 -4.59 -1.98 -9.05
CA SER A 306 -5.65 -2.65 -9.80
C SER A 306 -5.38 -4.14 -10.02
N LEU A 307 -4.10 -4.53 -10.15
CA LEU A 307 -3.70 -5.94 -10.27
C LEU A 307 -4.05 -6.72 -9.01
N ARG A 308 -3.83 -6.11 -7.83
CA ARG A 308 -4.08 -6.75 -6.54
C ARG A 308 -5.57 -6.83 -6.22
N SER A 309 -6.30 -5.73 -6.38
CA SER A 309 -7.76 -5.73 -6.21
C SER A 309 -8.43 -6.67 -7.21
N GLY A 310 -7.94 -6.70 -8.45
CA GLY A 310 -8.45 -7.57 -9.50
C GLY A 310 -8.27 -9.05 -9.20
N PHE A 311 -7.08 -9.47 -8.77
CA PHE A 311 -6.85 -10.86 -8.35
C PHE A 311 -7.82 -11.29 -7.25
N VAL A 312 -8.00 -10.47 -6.22
CA VAL A 312 -8.92 -10.79 -5.09
C VAL A 312 -10.38 -10.81 -5.56
N THR A 313 -10.79 -9.84 -6.39
CA THR A 313 -12.15 -9.79 -6.94
C THR A 313 -12.44 -11.00 -7.83
N GLU A 314 -11.49 -11.37 -8.69
CA GLU A 314 -11.62 -12.53 -9.57
C GLU A 314 -11.68 -13.84 -8.79
N ALA A 315 -10.85 -14.00 -7.77
CA ALA A 315 -10.88 -15.15 -6.88
C ALA A 315 -12.27 -15.30 -6.20
N GLY A 316 -12.87 -14.17 -5.78
CA GLY A 316 -14.23 -14.15 -5.26
C GLY A 316 -15.27 -14.56 -6.31
N ARG A 317 -15.14 -14.08 -7.57
CA ARG A 317 -16.02 -14.47 -8.70
C ARG A 317 -15.97 -15.97 -8.99
N GLN A 318 -14.77 -16.55 -8.90
CA GLN A 318 -14.53 -17.97 -9.17
C GLN A 318 -14.77 -18.87 -7.94
N GLY A 319 -15.20 -18.31 -6.80
CA GLY A 319 -15.48 -19.08 -5.60
C GLY A 319 -14.25 -19.70 -4.92
N VAL A 320 -13.05 -19.15 -5.17
CA VAL A 320 -11.83 -19.63 -4.52
C VAL A 320 -11.92 -19.41 -3.01
N PRO A 321 -11.59 -20.41 -2.16
CA PRO A 321 -11.66 -20.26 -0.72
C PRO A 321 -10.82 -19.08 -0.21
N LEU A 322 -11.39 -18.25 0.67
CA LEU A 322 -10.75 -17.03 1.18
C LEU A 322 -9.36 -17.30 1.77
N GLY A 323 -9.18 -18.43 2.44
CA GLY A 323 -7.90 -18.86 3.02
C GLY A 323 -6.79 -18.99 1.96
N GLU A 324 -7.11 -19.58 0.81
CA GLU A 324 -6.19 -19.71 -0.32
C GLU A 324 -5.85 -18.34 -0.94
N VAL A 325 -6.85 -17.47 -1.09
CA VAL A 325 -6.65 -16.09 -1.56
C VAL A 325 -5.72 -15.33 -0.60
N MET A 326 -5.94 -15.46 0.71
CA MET A 326 -5.08 -14.83 1.72
C MET A 326 -3.67 -15.39 1.71
N ALA A 327 -3.50 -16.70 1.51
CA ALA A 327 -2.19 -17.34 1.38
C ALA A 327 -1.42 -16.81 0.16
N MET A 328 -2.11 -16.61 -0.97
CA MET A 328 -1.50 -16.05 -2.18
C MET A 328 -1.17 -14.56 -2.00
N THR A 329 -2.09 -13.77 -1.47
CA THR A 329 -1.96 -12.30 -1.39
C THR A 329 -1.15 -11.81 -0.19
N GLU A 330 -0.93 -12.65 0.82
CA GLU A 330 -0.28 -12.31 2.11
C GLU A 330 -0.99 -11.19 2.89
N HIS A 331 -2.31 -11.14 2.83
CA HIS A 331 -3.07 -10.25 3.70
C HIS A 331 -3.12 -10.82 5.13
N ARG A 332 -2.83 -9.97 6.12
CA ARG A 332 -2.93 -10.33 7.55
C ARG A 332 -4.34 -10.14 8.10
N GLY A 333 -5.10 -9.20 7.55
CA GLY A 333 -6.45 -8.88 8.03
C GLY A 333 -7.52 -9.27 7.01
N VAL A 334 -8.48 -10.07 7.47
CA VAL A 334 -9.64 -10.52 6.67
C VAL A 334 -10.43 -9.31 6.14
N GLY A 335 -10.68 -8.29 6.97
CA GLY A 335 -11.48 -7.12 6.57
C GLY A 335 -10.94 -6.38 5.35
N THR A 336 -9.61 -6.36 5.14
CA THR A 336 -9.02 -5.70 3.96
C THR A 336 -9.28 -6.49 2.68
N VAL A 337 -9.29 -7.82 2.76
CA VAL A 337 -9.53 -8.70 1.61
C VAL A 337 -11.01 -8.75 1.28
N MET A 338 -11.85 -8.86 2.32
CA MET A 338 -13.30 -9.04 2.17
C MET A 338 -13.96 -7.95 1.33
N GLY A 339 -13.53 -6.70 1.43
CA GLY A 339 -14.11 -5.61 0.64
C GLY A 339 -13.96 -5.78 -0.88
N TYR A 340 -12.89 -6.45 -1.35
CA TYR A 340 -12.71 -6.78 -2.76
C TYR A 340 -13.27 -8.16 -3.12
N PHE A 341 -13.10 -9.12 -2.22
CA PHE A 341 -13.57 -10.48 -2.38
C PHE A 341 -15.09 -10.54 -2.51
N GLN A 342 -15.82 -9.88 -1.61
CA GLN A 342 -17.28 -9.81 -1.64
C GLN A 342 -17.82 -9.15 -2.91
N THR A 343 -17.15 -8.11 -3.44
CA THR A 343 -17.55 -7.49 -4.71
C THR A 343 -17.56 -8.50 -5.86
N GLY A 344 -16.64 -9.48 -5.85
CA GLY A 344 -16.62 -10.57 -6.83
C GLY A 344 -17.66 -11.67 -6.54
N SER A 345 -17.79 -12.07 -5.27
CA SER A 345 -18.60 -13.22 -4.88
C SER A 345 -20.10 -12.94 -4.80
N LEU A 346 -20.54 -11.68 -4.62
CA LEU A 346 -21.97 -11.34 -4.46
C LEU A 346 -22.83 -11.76 -5.65
N LEU A 347 -22.34 -11.59 -6.87
CA LEU A 347 -23.08 -11.96 -8.09
C LEU A 347 -23.18 -13.48 -8.29
N ALA A 348 -22.24 -14.24 -7.73
CA ALA A 348 -22.23 -15.70 -7.76
C ALA A 348 -22.75 -16.34 -6.45
N SER A 349 -23.27 -15.53 -5.53
CA SER A 349 -23.67 -15.99 -4.20
C SER A 349 -24.97 -16.79 -4.28
N ARG A 350 -24.94 -18.03 -3.81
CA ARG A 350 -26.13 -18.85 -3.61
C ARG A 350 -27.11 -18.23 -2.60
N ALA A 351 -26.65 -17.30 -1.75
CA ALA A 351 -27.50 -16.59 -0.81
C ALA A 351 -28.55 -15.71 -1.51
N SER A 352 -28.30 -15.27 -2.75
CA SER A 352 -29.27 -14.52 -3.55
C SER A 352 -30.42 -15.37 -4.10
N THR A 353 -30.28 -16.71 -4.06
CA THR A 353 -31.27 -17.67 -4.60
C THR A 353 -31.84 -18.60 -3.53
N LEU A 354 -31.67 -18.25 -2.24
CA LEU A 354 -32.16 -19.08 -1.14
C LEU A 354 -33.67 -19.37 -1.23
N LEU A 355 -34.48 -18.41 -1.67
CA LEU A 355 -35.92 -18.58 -1.84
C LEU A 355 -36.27 -19.51 -3.04
N ALA A 356 -35.48 -19.47 -4.10
CA ALA A 356 -35.67 -20.31 -5.28
C ALA A 356 -35.24 -21.78 -5.06
N ALA A 357 -34.48 -22.04 -4.01
CA ALA A 357 -33.99 -23.38 -3.65
C ALA A 357 -34.94 -24.14 -2.70
N MET A 358 -36.11 -23.58 -2.33
CA MET A 358 -37.09 -24.31 -1.55
C MET A 358 -37.71 -25.39 -2.43
N PRO A 359 -37.68 -26.68 -2.03
CA PRO A 359 -38.46 -27.71 -2.73
C PRO A 359 -39.94 -27.35 -2.68
N GLU A 360 -40.64 -27.57 -3.78
CA GLU A 360 -42.11 -27.47 -3.75
C GLU A 360 -42.65 -28.38 -2.64
N PRO A 361 -43.61 -27.93 -1.83
CA PRO A 361 -44.21 -28.81 -0.86
C PRO A 361 -44.84 -29.99 -1.59
N ASP A 362 -44.47 -31.20 -1.16
CA ASP A 362 -45.08 -32.43 -1.68
C ASP A 362 -46.61 -32.27 -1.71
N GLY A 363 -47.14 -32.29 -2.91
CA GLY A 363 -48.60 -32.26 -3.12
C GLY A 363 -49.25 -33.43 -2.35
N PRO A 364 -50.51 -33.28 -1.86
CA PRO A 364 -51.19 -34.36 -1.15
C PRO A 364 -51.22 -35.63 -2.00
N SER A 365 -50.70 -36.73 -1.44
CA SER A 365 -50.76 -38.06 -2.07
C SER A 365 -52.24 -38.38 -2.43
N PRO A 366 -52.52 -38.83 -3.65
CA PRO A 366 -53.87 -39.27 -3.98
C PRO A 366 -54.23 -40.52 -3.17
N THR A 367 -55.34 -40.40 -2.38
CA THR A 367 -55.99 -41.51 -1.69
C THR A 367 -56.71 -42.44 -2.63
#